data_d200df9f21c1e22652d4d25e3214fd6d
#
_entry.id   d200df9f21c1e22652d4d25e3214fd6d
#
_cell.length_a   1.000
_cell.length_b   1.000
_cell.length_c   1.000
_cell.angle_alpha   90.00
_cell.angle_beta   90.00
_cell.angle_gamma   90.00
#
_symmetry.space_group_name_H-M   'P 1'
#
loop_
_entity.id
_entity.type
_entity.pdbx_description
1 polymer ?
#
loop_
_entity_poly.entity_id
_entity_poly.type
_entity_poly.pdbx_seq_one_letter_code
_entity_poly.pdbx_strand_id
1 'polypeptide(L)'
;AVGFRLKLSQGSRETIAFLVLKHLAMTNFAFRRDLTDAGSLASFARDIGSPELLTLLYCHTAADMTAVGPGVWTDWKAGLIAELYDRVLAALGSDRGPAKAKDLVDRVVGRVREAYRVAMVAAHGPSANEEATDLEPRLREFPEHYLLATSPEQIARDVEVLERVPLDGVVVTGVWAPETGTIEYRVYCRDTVGSGIFSKVAGALTSQRLDILTAEICTTGDGYVVDGFRVTDGDFTGEIPRERIEAVEATVKSVLSGSVSVEDLLSRGRRFDALAKEQLIREPTRVVIDNSTSARFTIVDVFAHDCPGLLYRIAATLLSLNLSVSRAKIATHVDQVVDVFYVTDRNGGKVTDDGRLSTIQTVLCHRIEELESQWLRAAHVGTETRLERIAGSASKEAK
;
A
#
# COMPACT_ATOMS: atom_id res chain seq x y z
N ALA A 1 34.74 16.11 12.02
CA ALA A 1 35.72 17.05 11.43
C ALA A 1 35.13 18.43 11.21
N VAL A 2 34.01 18.59 10.41
CA VAL A 2 33.45 19.91 10.06
C VAL A 2 32.96 20.68 11.29
N GLY A 3 32.24 20.07 12.22
CA GLY A 3 31.72 20.73 13.42
C GLY A 3 32.82 21.27 14.35
N PHE A 4 33.99 20.66 14.40
CA PHE A 4 35.12 21.19 15.10
C PHE A 4 35.71 22.43 14.43
N ARG A 5 35.81 22.40 13.09
CA ARG A 5 36.27 23.57 12.31
C ARG A 5 35.38 24.78 12.46
N LEU A 6 34.08 24.54 12.57
CA LEU A 6 33.04 25.57 12.79
C LEU A 6 32.88 25.97 14.26
N LYS A 7 33.69 25.42 15.17
CA LYS A 7 33.66 25.66 16.62
C LYS A 7 32.28 25.43 17.26
N LEU A 8 31.50 24.46 16.73
CA LEU A 8 30.19 24.11 17.28
C LEU A 8 30.33 23.46 18.66
N SER A 9 29.31 23.65 19.51
CA SER A 9 29.21 22.98 20.81
C SER A 9 29.20 21.45 20.63
N GLN A 10 29.51 20.71 21.67
CA GLN A 10 29.47 19.26 21.64
C GLN A 10 28.04 18.76 21.29
N GLY A 11 27.00 19.30 21.96
CA GLY A 11 25.62 18.94 21.69
C GLY A 11 25.21 19.21 20.24
N SER A 12 25.59 20.36 19.66
CA SER A 12 25.31 20.66 18.25
C SER A 12 25.98 19.66 17.30
N ARG A 13 27.18 19.22 17.61
CA ARG A 13 27.88 18.21 16.79
C ARG A 13 27.22 16.83 16.87
N GLU A 14 26.75 16.45 18.05
CA GLU A 14 26.02 15.19 18.26
C GLU A 14 24.68 15.22 17.53
N THR A 15 23.94 16.31 17.61
CA THR A 15 22.69 16.51 16.87
C THR A 15 22.90 16.41 15.35
N ILE A 16 23.92 17.08 14.81
CA ILE A 16 24.23 17.01 13.37
C ILE A 16 24.62 15.57 12.98
N ALA A 17 25.45 14.91 13.79
CA ALA A 17 25.84 13.53 13.53
C ALA A 17 24.62 12.58 13.52
N PHE A 18 23.70 12.76 14.46
CA PHE A 18 22.43 12.03 14.52
C PHE A 18 21.61 12.26 13.26
N LEU A 19 21.38 13.50 12.85
CA LEU A 19 20.58 13.83 11.65
C LEU A 19 21.19 13.23 10.38
N VAL A 20 22.51 13.32 10.22
CA VAL A 20 23.21 12.70 9.07
C VAL A 20 23.08 11.18 9.09
N LEU A 21 23.21 10.54 10.26
CA LEU A 21 23.09 9.09 10.37
C LEU A 21 21.66 8.59 10.14
N LYS A 22 20.67 9.34 10.58
CA LYS A 22 19.26 8.94 10.60
C LYS A 22 18.40 9.64 9.53
N HIS A 23 18.97 10.36 8.55
CA HIS A 23 18.20 11.16 7.58
C HIS A 23 17.14 10.36 6.82
N LEU A 24 17.38 9.08 6.51
CA LEU A 24 16.43 8.19 5.85
C LEU A 24 15.51 7.42 6.82
N ALA A 25 15.67 7.59 8.14
CA ALA A 25 14.95 6.75 9.10
C ALA A 25 13.42 6.93 9.03
N MET A 26 12.95 8.19 8.93
CA MET A 26 11.52 8.47 8.84
C MET A 26 10.93 7.98 7.51
N THR A 27 11.59 8.20 6.38
CA THR A 27 11.13 7.72 5.07
C THR A 27 11.08 6.19 5.02
N ASN A 28 12.14 5.53 5.49
CA ASN A 28 12.19 4.07 5.56
C ASN A 28 11.09 3.51 6.44
N PHE A 29 10.80 4.13 7.58
CA PHE A 29 9.74 3.67 8.47
C PHE A 29 8.35 3.96 7.89
N ALA A 30 8.05 5.21 7.51
CA ALA A 30 6.75 5.64 7.05
C ALA A 30 6.30 4.88 5.78
N PHE A 31 7.22 4.63 4.85
CA PHE A 31 6.87 4.02 3.57
C PHE A 31 6.97 2.49 3.56
N ARG A 32 7.67 1.89 4.53
CA ARG A 32 7.91 0.44 4.55
C ARG A 32 7.34 -0.27 5.77
N ARG A 33 7.00 0.44 6.84
CA ARG A 33 6.54 -0.19 8.09
C ARG A 33 5.10 0.17 8.42
N ASP A 34 4.46 -0.70 9.16
CA ASP A 34 3.11 -0.49 9.65
C ASP A 34 3.10 0.55 10.75
N LEU A 35 2.47 1.71 10.49
CA LEU A 35 2.34 2.78 11.46
C LEU A 35 1.37 2.43 12.61
N THR A 36 0.65 1.33 12.53
CA THR A 36 -0.25 0.86 13.59
C THR A 36 0.38 -0.19 14.49
N ASP A 37 1.57 -0.73 14.13
CA ASP A 37 2.30 -1.67 14.98
C ASP A 37 2.97 -0.94 16.15
N ALA A 38 2.36 -1.03 17.33
CA ALA A 38 2.84 -0.38 18.55
C ALA A 38 4.27 -0.83 18.94
N GLY A 39 4.66 -2.07 18.64
CA GLY A 39 6.00 -2.60 18.93
C GLY A 39 7.07 -1.91 18.09
N SER A 40 6.84 -1.83 16.78
CA SER A 40 7.73 -1.14 15.84
C SER A 40 7.83 0.36 16.14
N LEU A 41 6.70 1.02 16.43
CA LEU A 41 6.68 2.43 16.82
C LEU A 41 7.47 2.70 18.11
N ALA A 42 7.27 1.86 19.15
CA ALA A 42 7.99 1.99 20.41
C ALA A 42 9.49 1.75 20.23
N SER A 43 9.89 0.85 19.34
CA SER A 43 11.30 0.63 18.99
C SER A 43 11.87 1.86 18.27
N PHE A 44 11.15 2.39 17.30
CA PHE A 44 11.57 3.59 16.57
C PHE A 44 11.65 4.82 17.49
N ALA A 45 10.68 5.01 18.39
CA ALA A 45 10.71 6.08 19.40
C ALA A 45 11.95 6.00 20.30
N ARG A 46 12.30 4.80 20.77
CA ARG A 46 13.53 4.59 21.57
C ARG A 46 14.80 4.93 20.79
N ASP A 47 14.83 4.59 19.50
CA ASP A 47 15.95 4.88 18.59
C ASP A 47 16.15 6.38 18.36
N ILE A 48 15.06 7.16 18.34
CA ILE A 48 15.10 8.63 18.21
C ILE A 48 15.46 9.29 19.55
N GLY A 49 14.89 8.83 20.64
CA GLY A 49 15.27 9.18 22.01
C GLY A 49 14.61 10.43 22.58
N SER A 50 14.28 11.48 21.79
CA SER A 50 13.61 12.66 22.32
C SER A 50 12.68 13.35 21.32
N PRO A 51 11.66 14.11 21.80
CA PRO A 51 10.77 14.93 20.95
C PRO A 51 11.52 15.97 20.11
N GLU A 52 12.58 16.56 20.66
CA GLU A 52 13.38 17.58 19.97
C GLU A 52 14.11 16.97 18.77
N LEU A 53 14.75 15.79 18.95
CA LEU A 53 15.43 15.07 17.87
C LEU A 53 14.45 14.60 16.82
N LEU A 54 13.24 14.15 17.22
CA LEU A 54 12.17 13.78 16.31
C LEU A 54 11.73 14.97 15.44
N THR A 55 11.54 16.13 16.05
CA THR A 55 11.15 17.37 15.33
C THR A 55 12.21 17.78 14.31
N LEU A 56 13.46 17.76 14.72
CA LEU A 56 14.58 18.10 13.83
C LEU A 56 14.68 17.09 12.67
N LEU A 57 14.50 15.82 12.96
CA LEU A 57 14.52 14.77 11.94
C LEU A 57 13.35 14.89 10.96
N TYR A 58 12.15 15.24 11.45
CA TYR A 58 10.98 15.54 10.61
C TYR A 58 11.26 16.68 9.64
N CYS A 59 11.74 17.81 10.14
CA CYS A 59 12.08 18.98 9.31
C CYS A 59 13.19 18.63 8.29
N HIS A 60 14.20 17.88 8.73
CA HIS A 60 15.30 17.44 7.85
C HIS A 60 14.78 16.53 6.73
N THR A 61 13.94 15.55 7.07
CA THR A 61 13.33 14.63 6.09
C THR A 61 12.47 15.37 5.07
N ALA A 62 11.64 16.33 5.49
CA ALA A 62 10.83 17.15 4.60
C ALA A 62 11.69 17.99 3.66
N ALA A 63 12.74 18.63 4.17
CA ALA A 63 13.67 19.43 3.38
C ALA A 63 14.44 18.59 2.37
N ASP A 64 14.94 17.42 2.79
CA ASP A 64 15.69 16.48 1.94
C ASP A 64 14.83 15.97 0.78
N MET A 65 13.63 15.46 1.06
CA MET A 65 12.70 14.97 0.03
C MET A 65 12.27 16.08 -0.95
N THR A 66 12.08 17.32 -0.46
CA THR A 66 11.73 18.45 -1.31
C THR A 66 12.89 18.83 -2.23
N ALA A 67 14.13 18.73 -1.75
CA ALA A 67 15.33 19.10 -2.50
C ALA A 67 15.69 18.09 -3.61
N VAL A 68 15.24 16.83 -3.52
CA VAL A 68 15.51 15.79 -4.54
C VAL A 68 14.89 16.14 -5.89
N GLY A 69 13.68 16.72 -5.90
CA GLY A 69 13.04 17.17 -7.14
C GLY A 69 11.52 17.13 -7.14
N PRO A 70 10.90 17.60 -8.24
CA PRO A 70 9.44 17.57 -8.38
C PRO A 70 8.88 16.15 -8.28
N GLY A 71 7.75 15.99 -7.57
CA GLY A 71 7.06 14.70 -7.42
C GLY A 71 7.66 13.75 -6.37
N VAL A 72 8.80 14.09 -5.75
CA VAL A 72 9.36 13.30 -4.64
C VAL A 72 8.61 13.56 -3.34
N TRP A 73 8.31 14.84 -3.04
CA TRP A 73 7.45 15.23 -1.93
C TRP A 73 6.03 15.46 -2.43
N THR A 74 5.14 14.51 -2.21
CA THR A 74 3.72 14.60 -2.55
C THR A 74 2.89 14.75 -1.27
N ASP A 75 1.64 15.26 -1.38
CA ASP A 75 0.74 15.40 -0.23
C ASP A 75 0.51 14.08 0.49
N TRP A 76 0.42 12.98 -0.26
CA TRP A 76 0.35 11.62 0.28
C TRP A 76 1.57 11.28 1.14
N LYS A 77 2.78 11.48 0.63
CA LYS A 77 4.02 11.18 1.38
C LYS A 77 4.19 12.10 2.59
N ALA A 78 3.84 13.39 2.43
CA ALA A 78 3.81 14.35 3.53
C ALA A 78 2.88 13.87 4.65
N GLY A 79 1.67 13.42 4.30
CA GLY A 79 0.70 12.87 5.25
C GLY A 79 1.25 11.67 6.02
N LEU A 80 1.92 10.72 5.36
CA LEU A 80 2.53 9.56 6.02
C LEU A 80 3.65 9.94 6.98
N ILE A 81 4.50 10.88 6.61
CA ILE A 81 5.60 11.37 7.47
C ILE A 81 5.03 12.13 8.68
N ALA A 82 3.97 12.94 8.49
CA ALA A 82 3.28 13.63 9.58
C ALA A 82 2.60 12.64 10.54
N GLU A 83 1.90 11.64 10.02
CA GLU A 83 1.29 10.58 10.83
C GLU A 83 2.34 9.83 11.65
N LEU A 84 3.48 9.47 11.06
CA LEU A 84 4.58 8.85 11.79
C LEU A 84 5.08 9.77 12.91
N TYR A 85 5.27 11.07 12.62
CA TYR A 85 5.71 12.05 13.61
C TYR A 85 4.77 12.09 14.82
N ASP A 86 3.45 12.22 14.59
CA ASP A 86 2.45 12.33 15.65
C ASP A 86 2.40 11.05 16.51
N ARG A 87 2.46 9.86 15.88
CA ARG A 87 2.45 8.58 16.59
C ARG A 87 3.71 8.37 17.43
N VAL A 88 4.88 8.72 16.90
CA VAL A 88 6.16 8.61 17.62
C VAL A 88 6.22 9.63 18.75
N LEU A 89 5.74 10.86 18.52
CA LEU A 89 5.65 11.89 19.56
C LEU A 89 4.77 11.43 20.74
N ALA A 90 3.61 10.83 20.43
CA ALA A 90 2.75 10.24 21.45
C ALA A 90 3.43 9.10 22.21
N ALA A 91 4.22 8.26 21.53
CA ALA A 91 4.99 7.17 22.14
C ALA A 91 6.11 7.69 23.05
N LEU A 92 6.80 8.78 22.67
CA LEU A 92 7.84 9.45 23.49
C LEU A 92 7.26 10.16 24.71
N GLY A 93 6.03 10.70 24.64
CA GLY A 93 5.37 11.42 25.74
C GLY A 93 4.62 10.52 26.73
N SER A 94 4.49 9.24 26.46
CA SER A 94 3.74 8.32 27.32
C SER A 94 4.63 7.74 28.42
N ASP A 95 4.52 8.28 29.63
CA ASP A 95 5.00 7.64 30.89
C ASP A 95 4.18 6.35 31.25
N ARG A 96 3.11 6.08 30.51
CA ARG A 96 2.29 4.87 30.64
C ARG A 96 2.78 3.86 29.61
N GLY A 97 3.24 2.71 30.09
CA GLY A 97 3.56 1.56 29.26
C GLY A 97 2.48 1.28 28.19
N PRO A 98 2.76 0.49 27.17
CA PRO A 98 1.86 0.30 26.03
C PRO A 98 0.46 -0.05 26.52
N ALA A 99 -0.54 0.76 26.14
CA ALA A 99 -1.94 0.46 26.42
C ALA A 99 -2.23 -0.94 25.91
N LYS A 100 -2.93 -1.76 26.71
CA LYS A 100 -3.26 -3.12 26.27
C LYS A 100 -4.01 -3.03 24.96
N ALA A 101 -3.67 -3.88 24.00
CA ALA A 101 -4.30 -3.88 22.67
C ALA A 101 -5.83 -3.87 22.74
N LYS A 102 -6.39 -4.58 23.71
CA LYS A 102 -7.82 -4.61 24.01
C LYS A 102 -8.40 -3.22 24.32
N ASP A 103 -7.72 -2.41 25.15
CA ASP A 103 -8.21 -1.07 25.53
C ASP A 103 -8.19 -0.10 24.31
N LEU A 104 -7.30 -0.36 23.33
CA LEU A 104 -7.27 0.38 22.09
C LEU A 104 -8.43 -0.01 21.17
N VAL A 105 -8.69 -1.31 21.01
CA VAL A 105 -9.82 -1.83 20.23
C VAL A 105 -11.13 -1.32 20.82
N ASP A 106 -11.34 -1.41 22.13
CA ASP A 106 -12.56 -0.93 22.78
C ASP A 106 -12.82 0.56 22.54
N ARG A 107 -11.76 1.38 22.53
CA ARG A 107 -11.86 2.81 22.18
C ARG A 107 -12.23 3.04 20.73
N VAL A 108 -11.63 2.26 19.81
CA VAL A 108 -11.96 2.34 18.38
C VAL A 108 -13.41 1.93 18.14
N VAL A 109 -13.87 0.84 18.73
CA VAL A 109 -15.26 0.36 18.66
C VAL A 109 -16.23 1.44 19.13
N GLY A 110 -15.92 2.13 20.26
CA GLY A 110 -16.72 3.25 20.74
C GLY A 110 -16.83 4.40 19.73
N ARG A 111 -15.72 4.74 19.07
CA ARG A 111 -15.69 5.79 18.02
C ARG A 111 -16.42 5.36 16.76
N VAL A 112 -16.32 4.09 16.36
CA VAL A 112 -17.08 3.55 15.22
C VAL A 112 -18.57 3.66 15.44
N ARG A 113 -19.06 3.31 16.64
CA ARG A 113 -20.48 3.45 16.97
C ARG A 113 -20.96 4.90 16.86
N GLU A 114 -20.16 5.83 17.35
CA GLU A 114 -20.51 7.25 17.24
C GLU A 114 -20.50 7.73 15.78
N ALA A 115 -19.50 7.33 14.99
CA ALA A 115 -19.43 7.67 13.55
C ALA A 115 -20.63 7.09 12.78
N TYR A 116 -20.99 5.83 13.05
CA TYR A 116 -22.15 5.18 12.44
C TYR A 116 -23.46 5.88 12.82
N ARG A 117 -23.64 6.22 14.10
CA ARG A 117 -24.80 6.95 14.59
C ARG A 117 -24.94 8.30 13.88
N VAL A 118 -23.84 9.04 13.74
CA VAL A 118 -23.84 10.34 13.03
C VAL A 118 -24.22 10.17 11.56
N ALA A 119 -23.67 9.16 10.88
CA ALA A 119 -23.98 8.87 9.49
C ALA A 119 -25.45 8.49 9.29
N MET A 120 -26.00 7.63 10.15
CA MET A 120 -27.40 7.20 10.10
C MET A 120 -28.39 8.35 10.34
N VAL A 121 -28.11 9.21 11.31
CA VAL A 121 -28.92 10.41 11.57
C VAL A 121 -28.87 11.38 10.39
N ALA A 122 -27.70 11.54 9.76
CA ALA A 122 -27.55 12.39 8.58
C ALA A 122 -28.32 11.85 7.36
N ALA A 123 -28.34 10.53 7.17
CA ALA A 123 -29.00 9.89 6.03
C ALA A 123 -30.53 9.73 6.20
N HIS A 124 -31.01 9.42 7.41
CA HIS A 124 -32.39 8.98 7.65
C HIS A 124 -33.13 9.85 8.69
N GLY A 125 -32.48 10.88 9.23
CA GLY A 125 -33.06 11.81 10.20
C GLY A 125 -32.95 11.33 11.66
N PRO A 126 -33.40 12.14 12.64
CA PRO A 126 -33.20 11.91 14.08
C PRO A 126 -33.81 10.61 14.62
N SER A 127 -34.90 10.13 13.99
CA SER A 127 -35.59 8.88 14.40
C SER A 127 -34.76 7.62 14.18
N ALA A 128 -33.77 7.65 13.29
CA ALA A 128 -32.86 6.52 13.05
C ALA A 128 -31.92 6.23 14.23
N ASN A 129 -31.86 7.12 15.21
CA ASN A 129 -31.05 6.95 16.42
C ASN A 129 -31.55 5.82 17.35
N GLU A 130 -32.85 5.49 17.30
CA GLU A 130 -33.47 4.41 18.12
C GLU A 130 -33.35 3.04 17.41
N GLU A 131 -33.20 3.03 16.09
CA GLU A 131 -33.04 1.83 15.28
C GLU A 131 -31.54 1.49 15.01
N ALA A 132 -30.60 2.23 15.61
CA ALA A 132 -29.18 1.95 15.47
C ALA A 132 -28.90 0.52 15.95
N THR A 133 -28.87 -0.38 14.98
CA THR A 133 -28.59 -1.80 15.13
C THR A 133 -27.39 -1.98 16.06
N ASP A 134 -27.46 -2.96 16.96
CA ASP A 134 -26.30 -3.33 17.79
C ASP A 134 -25.15 -3.74 16.87
N LEU A 135 -24.20 -2.82 16.66
CA LEU A 135 -23.03 -3.03 15.82
C LEU A 135 -22.00 -3.98 16.44
N GLU A 136 -22.14 -4.29 17.73
CA GLU A 136 -21.16 -5.09 18.47
C GLU A 136 -20.90 -6.46 17.84
N PRO A 137 -21.93 -7.26 17.48
CA PRO A 137 -21.70 -8.54 16.83
C PRO A 137 -20.94 -8.39 15.51
N ARG A 138 -21.25 -7.35 14.73
CA ARG A 138 -20.63 -7.10 13.44
C ARG A 138 -19.18 -6.65 13.58
N LEU A 139 -18.87 -5.76 14.52
CA LEU A 139 -17.52 -5.28 14.77
C LEU A 139 -16.60 -6.35 15.32
N ARG A 140 -17.13 -7.37 16.01
CA ARG A 140 -16.35 -8.52 16.49
C ARG A 140 -15.85 -9.43 15.36
N GLU A 141 -16.50 -9.40 14.20
CA GLU A 141 -16.08 -10.18 13.03
C GLU A 141 -14.87 -9.54 12.34
N PHE A 142 -14.61 -8.26 12.56
CA PHE A 142 -13.44 -7.60 11.99
C PHE A 142 -12.16 -7.96 12.76
N PRO A 143 -11.06 -8.29 12.04
CA PRO A 143 -9.77 -8.52 12.68
C PRO A 143 -9.27 -7.27 13.41
N GLU A 144 -8.65 -7.43 14.57
CA GLU A 144 -8.11 -6.31 15.36
C GLU A 144 -7.19 -5.38 14.57
N HIS A 145 -6.35 -5.94 13.70
CA HIS A 145 -5.43 -5.14 12.90
C HIS A 145 -6.17 -4.20 11.94
N TYR A 146 -7.34 -4.61 11.42
CA TYR A 146 -8.18 -3.78 10.58
C TYR A 146 -8.82 -2.66 11.40
N LEU A 147 -9.39 -2.96 12.55
CA LEU A 147 -9.99 -1.99 13.46
C LEU A 147 -8.97 -0.91 13.89
N LEU A 148 -7.72 -1.30 14.13
CA LEU A 148 -6.67 -0.37 14.56
C LEU A 148 -6.06 0.45 13.40
N ALA A 149 -6.15 -0.05 12.17
CA ALA A 149 -5.55 0.57 10.98
C ALA A 149 -6.51 1.51 10.22
N THR A 150 -7.81 1.23 10.31
CA THR A 150 -8.84 1.93 9.53
C THR A 150 -9.51 3.00 10.38
N SER A 151 -9.85 4.15 9.79
CA SER A 151 -10.54 5.21 10.54
C SER A 151 -11.94 4.75 11.00
N PRO A 152 -12.41 5.20 12.16
CA PRO A 152 -13.75 4.84 12.64
C PRO A 152 -14.87 5.17 11.66
N GLU A 153 -14.75 6.28 10.95
CA GLU A 153 -15.70 6.75 9.95
C GLU A 153 -15.73 5.81 8.73
N GLN A 154 -14.55 5.26 8.37
CA GLN A 154 -14.47 4.30 7.28
C GLN A 154 -15.02 2.94 7.69
N ILE A 155 -14.71 2.44 8.88
CA ILE A 155 -15.28 1.19 9.41
C ILE A 155 -16.81 1.28 9.47
N ALA A 156 -17.36 2.42 9.89
CA ALA A 156 -18.80 2.65 9.90
C ALA A 156 -19.41 2.53 8.48
N ARG A 157 -18.79 3.13 7.47
CA ARG A 157 -19.20 2.98 6.07
C ARG A 157 -19.08 1.54 5.58
N ASP A 158 -18.01 0.84 5.95
CA ASP A 158 -17.82 -0.55 5.56
C ASP A 158 -18.94 -1.44 6.11
N VAL A 159 -19.32 -1.26 7.37
CA VAL A 159 -20.46 -1.97 7.98
C VAL A 159 -21.75 -1.69 7.21
N GLU A 160 -22.03 -0.43 6.91
CA GLU A 160 -23.25 -0.05 6.13
C GLU A 160 -23.27 -0.72 4.76
N VAL A 161 -22.14 -0.74 4.04
CA VAL A 161 -22.06 -1.37 2.72
C VAL A 161 -22.23 -2.89 2.83
N LEU A 162 -21.58 -3.53 3.82
CA LEU A 162 -21.66 -4.98 4.02
C LEU A 162 -23.08 -5.49 4.28
N GLU A 163 -23.95 -4.68 4.88
CA GLU A 163 -25.37 -5.04 5.06
C GLU A 163 -26.15 -5.16 3.74
N ARG A 164 -25.62 -4.55 2.67
CA ARG A 164 -26.26 -4.47 1.35
C ARG A 164 -25.56 -5.33 0.29
N VAL A 165 -24.43 -5.98 0.64
CA VAL A 165 -23.69 -6.84 -0.30
C VAL A 165 -24.50 -8.09 -0.60
N PRO A 166 -24.86 -8.37 -1.87
CA PRO A 166 -25.53 -9.62 -2.24
C PRO A 166 -24.62 -10.83 -1.97
N LEU A 167 -25.22 -12.00 -1.67
CA LEU A 167 -24.47 -13.22 -1.33
C LEU A 167 -23.40 -13.59 -2.37
N ASP A 168 -23.74 -13.49 -3.66
CA ASP A 168 -22.82 -13.78 -4.77
C ASP A 168 -22.40 -12.50 -5.50
N GLY A 169 -22.57 -11.33 -4.86
CA GLY A 169 -22.33 -10.04 -5.47
C GLY A 169 -20.96 -9.46 -5.12
N VAL A 170 -20.51 -8.57 -5.99
CA VAL A 170 -19.31 -7.73 -5.78
C VAL A 170 -19.74 -6.27 -5.80
N VAL A 171 -19.45 -5.55 -4.73
CA VAL A 171 -19.61 -4.09 -4.66
C VAL A 171 -18.22 -3.47 -4.72
N VAL A 172 -18.04 -2.51 -5.60
CA VAL A 172 -16.81 -1.72 -5.70
C VAL A 172 -17.20 -0.26 -5.65
N THR A 173 -16.50 0.51 -4.82
CA THR A 173 -16.70 1.96 -4.69
C THR A 173 -15.36 2.66 -4.83
N GLY A 174 -15.35 3.79 -5.54
CA GLY A 174 -14.18 4.66 -5.65
C GLY A 174 -14.49 6.06 -5.15
N VAL A 175 -13.62 6.62 -4.33
CA VAL A 175 -13.76 7.98 -3.77
C VAL A 175 -12.47 8.76 -4.00
N TRP A 176 -12.59 9.92 -4.62
CA TRP A 176 -11.50 10.87 -4.77
C TRP A 176 -11.23 11.59 -3.44
N ALA A 177 -9.96 11.65 -3.05
CA ALA A 177 -9.46 12.34 -1.86
C ALA A 177 -8.57 13.51 -2.28
N PRO A 178 -9.12 14.73 -2.40
CA PRO A 178 -8.39 15.91 -2.91
C PRO A 178 -7.20 16.29 -2.05
N GLU A 179 -7.28 16.07 -0.73
CA GLU A 179 -6.23 16.42 0.23
C GLU A 179 -4.93 15.65 -0.01
N THR A 180 -5.03 14.45 -0.57
CA THR A 180 -3.88 13.57 -0.85
C THR A 180 -3.60 13.38 -2.34
N GLY A 181 -4.52 13.84 -3.21
CA GLY A 181 -4.44 13.61 -4.65
C GLY A 181 -4.54 12.13 -5.02
N THR A 182 -5.33 11.35 -4.27
CA THR A 182 -5.46 9.89 -4.44
C THR A 182 -6.92 9.48 -4.60
N ILE A 183 -7.14 8.29 -5.17
CA ILE A 183 -8.45 7.64 -5.18
C ILE A 183 -8.37 6.44 -4.23
N GLU A 184 -9.39 6.28 -3.41
CA GLU A 184 -9.56 5.08 -2.60
C GLU A 184 -10.65 4.20 -3.22
N TYR A 185 -10.23 3.03 -3.74
CA TYR A 185 -11.15 1.99 -4.18
C TYR A 185 -11.37 1.00 -3.05
N ARG A 186 -12.63 0.65 -2.80
CA ARG A 186 -13.00 -0.41 -1.87
C ARG A 186 -13.80 -1.49 -2.54
N VAL A 187 -13.47 -2.73 -2.18
CA VAL A 187 -14.08 -3.95 -2.73
C VAL A 187 -14.74 -4.72 -1.60
N TYR A 188 -16.01 -5.03 -1.78
CA TYR A 188 -16.81 -5.78 -0.83
C TYR A 188 -17.42 -7.00 -1.55
N CYS A 189 -17.18 -8.17 -1.02
CA CYS A 189 -17.75 -9.42 -1.53
C CYS A 189 -17.65 -10.52 -0.45
N ARG A 190 -18.10 -11.72 -0.79
CA ARG A 190 -17.81 -12.92 0.01
C ARG A 190 -16.47 -13.52 -0.41
N ASP A 191 -15.79 -14.18 0.51
CA ASP A 191 -14.57 -14.96 0.22
C ASP A 191 -14.85 -16.13 -0.74
N THR A 192 -16.12 -16.57 -0.81
CA THR A 192 -16.62 -17.59 -1.73
C THR A 192 -16.68 -17.15 -3.20
N VAL A 193 -16.59 -15.84 -3.51
CA VAL A 193 -16.54 -15.32 -4.88
C VAL A 193 -15.33 -15.85 -5.65
N GLY A 194 -14.26 -16.20 -4.95
CA GLY A 194 -13.12 -16.91 -5.53
C GLY A 194 -11.81 -16.61 -4.83
N SER A 195 -10.81 -17.45 -5.11
CA SER A 195 -9.45 -17.24 -4.57
C SER A 195 -8.74 -16.08 -5.25
N GLY A 196 -7.84 -15.42 -4.52
CA GLY A 196 -6.96 -14.39 -5.06
C GLY A 196 -7.62 -13.06 -5.36
N ILE A 197 -8.61 -12.65 -4.58
CA ILE A 197 -9.30 -11.35 -4.73
C ILE A 197 -8.28 -10.23 -4.79
N PHE A 198 -7.34 -10.16 -3.84
CA PHE A 198 -6.28 -9.15 -3.83
C PHE A 198 -5.48 -9.11 -5.15
N SER A 199 -5.00 -10.26 -5.64
CA SER A 199 -4.23 -10.31 -6.89
C SER A 199 -5.07 -9.88 -8.09
N LYS A 200 -6.32 -10.31 -8.17
CA LYS A 200 -7.24 -9.93 -9.25
C LYS A 200 -7.52 -8.44 -9.27
N VAL A 201 -7.77 -7.83 -8.11
CA VAL A 201 -7.99 -6.38 -7.99
C VAL A 201 -6.72 -5.61 -8.36
N ALA A 202 -5.55 -6.01 -7.83
CA ALA A 202 -4.29 -5.39 -8.18
C ALA A 202 -4.03 -5.43 -9.70
N GLY A 203 -4.29 -6.58 -10.35
CA GLY A 203 -4.17 -6.71 -11.79
C GLY A 203 -5.16 -5.86 -12.57
N ALA A 204 -6.41 -5.76 -12.11
CA ALA A 204 -7.42 -4.90 -12.72
C ALA A 204 -7.03 -3.41 -12.63
N LEU A 205 -6.60 -2.94 -11.46
CA LEU A 205 -6.14 -1.56 -11.25
C LEU A 205 -4.92 -1.23 -12.12
N THR A 206 -3.91 -2.13 -12.14
CA THR A 206 -2.73 -1.99 -13.02
C THR A 206 -3.11 -1.94 -14.49
N SER A 207 -4.09 -2.73 -14.95
CA SER A 207 -4.56 -2.71 -16.33
C SER A 207 -5.19 -1.37 -16.73
N GLN A 208 -5.68 -0.63 -15.76
CA GLN A 208 -6.23 0.73 -15.89
C GLN A 208 -5.15 1.82 -15.74
N ARG A 209 -3.87 1.46 -15.65
CA ARG A 209 -2.72 2.38 -15.52
C ARG A 209 -2.75 3.19 -14.22
N LEU A 210 -3.30 2.61 -13.17
CA LEU A 210 -3.29 3.20 -11.84
C LEU A 210 -2.08 2.72 -11.06
N ASP A 211 -1.39 3.65 -10.40
CA ASP A 211 -0.30 3.34 -9.48
C ASP A 211 -0.88 3.06 -8.09
N ILE A 212 -0.73 1.82 -7.62
CA ILE A 212 -1.20 1.42 -6.29
C ILE A 212 -0.17 1.85 -5.26
N LEU A 213 -0.59 2.62 -4.26
CA LEU A 213 0.26 3.12 -3.18
C LEU A 213 0.18 2.25 -1.93
N THR A 214 -1.03 1.85 -1.56
CA THR A 214 -1.27 0.94 -0.43
C THR A 214 -2.45 0.03 -0.73
N ALA A 215 -2.43 -1.15 -0.12
CA ALA A 215 -3.58 -2.03 -0.06
C ALA A 215 -3.78 -2.54 1.38
N GLU A 216 -5.01 -2.53 1.85
CA GLU A 216 -5.47 -3.12 3.10
C GLU A 216 -6.44 -4.23 2.79
N ILE A 217 -6.11 -5.44 3.23
CA ILE A 217 -6.86 -6.65 2.93
C ILE A 217 -7.48 -7.16 4.22
N CYS A 218 -8.80 -7.28 4.24
CA CYS A 218 -9.54 -7.72 5.40
C CYS A 218 -10.55 -8.80 5.01
N THR A 219 -10.47 -9.95 5.67
CA THR A 219 -11.54 -10.94 5.66
C THR A 219 -12.10 -11.03 7.07
N THR A 220 -13.41 -10.79 7.21
CA THR A 220 -14.11 -10.88 8.48
C THR A 220 -14.31 -12.34 8.90
N GLY A 221 -14.56 -12.59 10.19
CA GLY A 221 -14.77 -13.93 10.71
C GLY A 221 -15.97 -14.67 10.10
N ASP A 222 -16.98 -13.92 9.62
CA ASP A 222 -18.15 -14.44 8.93
C ASP A 222 -17.98 -14.51 7.38
N GLY A 223 -16.74 -14.32 6.88
CA GLY A 223 -16.36 -14.55 5.48
C GLY A 223 -16.67 -13.42 4.51
N TYR A 224 -16.81 -12.17 4.97
CA TYR A 224 -16.82 -11.02 4.07
C TYR A 224 -15.41 -10.51 3.84
N VAL A 225 -15.15 -10.09 2.61
CA VAL A 225 -13.93 -9.40 2.19
C VAL A 225 -14.20 -7.91 2.12
N VAL A 226 -13.32 -7.13 2.73
CA VAL A 226 -13.32 -5.66 2.72
C VAL A 226 -11.91 -5.21 2.37
N ASP A 227 -11.61 -5.11 1.08
CA ASP A 227 -10.30 -4.73 0.60
C ASP A 227 -10.28 -3.25 0.18
N GLY A 228 -9.31 -2.50 0.69
CA GLY A 228 -9.10 -1.09 0.36
C GLY A 228 -7.82 -0.91 -0.45
N PHE A 229 -7.89 -0.13 -1.54
CA PHE A 229 -6.75 0.20 -2.39
C PHE A 229 -6.65 1.70 -2.55
N ARG A 230 -5.52 2.28 -2.18
CA ARG A 230 -5.24 3.68 -2.44
C ARG A 230 -4.34 3.79 -3.65
N VAL A 231 -4.77 4.59 -4.64
CA VAL A 231 -4.10 4.69 -5.93
C VAL A 231 -3.94 6.14 -6.38
N THR A 232 -3.02 6.36 -7.29
CA THR A 232 -2.96 7.59 -8.10
C THR A 232 -3.25 7.26 -9.56
N ASP A 233 -3.82 8.23 -10.27
CA ASP A 233 -4.05 8.17 -11.72
C ASP A 233 -3.16 9.22 -12.41
N GLY A 234 -2.07 8.77 -13.00
CA GLY A 234 -1.10 9.65 -13.66
C GLY A 234 -1.59 10.29 -14.96
N ASP A 235 -2.73 9.82 -15.50
CA ASP A 235 -3.32 10.38 -16.72
C ASP A 235 -4.08 11.69 -16.45
N PHE A 236 -4.30 12.04 -15.17
CA PHE A 236 -5.03 13.24 -14.75
C PHE A 236 -4.21 14.13 -13.81
N THR A 237 -4.40 15.44 -13.94
CA THR A 237 -3.88 16.45 -13.00
C THR A 237 -5.04 17.15 -12.32
N GLY A 238 -5.16 17.01 -10.99
CA GLY A 238 -6.27 17.56 -10.20
C GLY A 238 -7.40 16.55 -10.00
N GLU A 239 -8.64 17.03 -9.96
CA GLU A 239 -9.81 16.20 -9.71
C GLU A 239 -10.04 15.15 -10.80
N ILE A 240 -10.27 13.92 -10.37
CA ILE A 240 -10.53 12.79 -11.28
C ILE A 240 -12.03 12.77 -11.65
N PRO A 241 -12.38 12.73 -12.94
CA PRO A 241 -13.79 12.64 -13.38
C PRO A 241 -14.49 11.41 -12.80
N ARG A 242 -15.75 11.57 -12.41
CA ARG A 242 -16.54 10.47 -11.83
C ARG A 242 -16.67 9.29 -12.80
N GLU A 243 -16.82 9.56 -14.09
CA GLU A 243 -16.91 8.56 -15.16
C GLU A 243 -15.63 7.67 -15.21
N ARG A 244 -14.46 8.27 -14.94
CA ARG A 244 -13.19 7.53 -14.86
C ARG A 244 -13.18 6.57 -13.67
N ILE A 245 -13.63 7.04 -12.52
CA ILE A 245 -13.73 6.22 -11.31
C ILE A 245 -14.69 5.05 -11.54
N GLU A 246 -15.87 5.30 -12.12
CA GLU A 246 -16.88 4.28 -12.43
C GLU A 246 -16.38 3.26 -13.48
N ALA A 247 -15.61 3.68 -14.46
CA ALA A 247 -14.99 2.77 -15.43
C ALA A 247 -14.02 1.78 -14.77
N VAL A 248 -13.25 2.24 -13.79
CA VAL A 248 -12.36 1.38 -12.99
C VAL A 248 -13.18 0.43 -12.11
N GLU A 249 -14.23 0.93 -11.41
CA GLU A 249 -15.13 0.09 -10.63
C GLU A 249 -15.73 -1.04 -11.46
N ALA A 250 -16.19 -0.73 -12.68
CA ALA A 250 -16.74 -1.71 -13.62
C ALA A 250 -15.70 -2.75 -14.05
N THR A 251 -14.46 -2.33 -14.29
CA THR A 251 -13.36 -3.24 -14.65
C THR A 251 -13.06 -4.22 -13.50
N VAL A 252 -12.95 -3.72 -12.26
CA VAL A 252 -12.72 -4.57 -11.08
C VAL A 252 -13.86 -5.56 -10.88
N LYS A 253 -15.13 -5.11 -11.00
CA LYS A 253 -16.32 -5.99 -10.95
C LYS A 253 -16.27 -7.09 -12.00
N SER A 254 -15.91 -6.75 -13.24
CA SER A 254 -15.84 -7.70 -14.36
C SER A 254 -14.76 -8.77 -14.15
N VAL A 255 -13.62 -8.39 -13.56
CA VAL A 255 -12.55 -9.35 -13.22
C VAL A 255 -12.97 -10.27 -12.08
N LEU A 256 -13.57 -9.73 -11.02
CA LEU A 256 -13.99 -10.53 -9.86
C LEU A 256 -15.16 -11.47 -10.18
N SER A 257 -16.08 -11.06 -11.07
CA SER A 257 -17.15 -11.93 -11.58
C SER A 257 -16.67 -13.00 -12.57
N GLY A 258 -15.37 -12.97 -12.96
CA GLY A 258 -14.80 -13.90 -13.94
C GLY A 258 -15.21 -13.63 -15.40
N SER A 259 -15.86 -12.49 -15.68
CA SER A 259 -16.25 -12.11 -17.04
C SER A 259 -15.06 -11.72 -17.92
N VAL A 260 -13.98 -11.25 -17.30
CA VAL A 260 -12.71 -10.85 -17.98
C VAL A 260 -11.55 -11.38 -17.16
N SER A 261 -10.51 -11.92 -17.84
CA SER A 261 -9.29 -12.35 -17.15
C SER A 261 -8.31 -11.18 -17.00
N VAL A 262 -7.55 -11.20 -15.90
CA VAL A 262 -6.48 -10.20 -15.65
C VAL A 262 -5.40 -10.29 -16.74
N GLU A 263 -5.05 -11.50 -17.15
CA GLU A 263 -4.06 -11.75 -18.19
C GLU A 263 -4.44 -11.10 -19.52
N ASP A 264 -5.72 -11.19 -19.90
CA ASP A 264 -6.23 -10.56 -21.12
C ASP A 264 -6.14 -9.02 -21.04
N LEU A 265 -6.48 -8.44 -19.89
CA LEU A 265 -6.38 -7.00 -19.67
C LEU A 265 -4.93 -6.52 -19.74
N LEU A 266 -4.02 -7.17 -19.03
CA LEU A 266 -2.60 -6.82 -19.02
C LEU A 266 -1.94 -7.03 -20.41
N SER A 267 -2.38 -8.04 -21.17
CA SER A 267 -1.84 -8.27 -22.51
C SER A 267 -2.20 -7.15 -23.50
N ARG A 268 -3.38 -6.55 -23.36
CA ARG A 268 -3.82 -5.39 -24.17
C ARG A 268 -3.02 -4.14 -23.83
N GLY A 269 -2.73 -3.90 -22.53
CA GLY A 269 -1.93 -2.75 -22.07
C GLY A 269 -0.48 -2.80 -22.54
N ARG A 270 0.16 -3.97 -22.59
CA ARG A 270 1.57 -4.16 -23.00
C ARG A 270 1.93 -3.60 -24.39
N ARG A 271 0.95 -3.42 -25.29
CA ARG A 271 1.17 -2.87 -26.63
C ARG A 271 1.49 -1.37 -26.63
N PHE A 272 1.17 -0.65 -25.56
CA PHE A 272 1.34 0.80 -25.48
C PHE A 272 2.57 1.24 -24.67
N ASP A 273 3.04 0.42 -23.72
CA ASP A 273 4.14 0.79 -22.82
C ASP A 273 5.54 0.37 -23.28
N ALA A 274 5.67 -0.22 -24.47
CA ALA A 274 6.96 -0.66 -25.05
C ALA A 274 7.97 0.47 -25.32
N LEU A 275 7.67 1.71 -24.93
CA LEU A 275 8.52 2.89 -25.10
C LEU A 275 9.22 3.34 -23.81
N ALA A 276 9.08 2.60 -22.72
CA ALA A 276 9.63 2.98 -21.43
C ALA A 276 11.13 2.73 -21.33
N LYS A 277 11.85 3.81 -21.24
CA LYS A 277 13.14 4.06 -20.59
C LYS A 277 14.22 2.96 -20.70
N GLU A 278 15.21 3.18 -21.51
CA GLU A 278 16.53 2.54 -21.39
C GLU A 278 17.11 2.85 -20.00
N GLN A 279 17.10 1.86 -19.13
CA GLN A 279 17.72 1.96 -17.81
C GLN A 279 19.19 1.60 -17.89
N LEU A 280 20.05 2.52 -17.48
CA LEU A 280 21.50 2.41 -17.59
C LEU A 280 22.14 1.54 -16.48
N ILE A 281 21.46 1.34 -15.32
CA ILE A 281 21.98 0.54 -14.21
C ILE A 281 20.80 -0.25 -13.62
N ARG A 282 20.96 -1.58 -13.52
CA ARG A 282 19.97 -2.47 -12.94
C ARG A 282 20.52 -3.11 -11.68
N GLU A 283 19.87 -2.84 -10.56
CA GLU A 283 20.08 -3.63 -9.36
C GLU A 283 19.32 -4.97 -9.48
N PRO A 284 19.90 -6.09 -9.00
CA PRO A 284 19.23 -7.38 -9.09
C PRO A 284 17.97 -7.39 -8.20
N THR A 285 16.93 -8.10 -8.66
CA THR A 285 15.74 -8.38 -7.86
C THR A 285 16.14 -9.06 -6.56
N ARG A 286 15.60 -8.55 -5.45
CA ARG A 286 15.89 -9.05 -4.12
C ARG A 286 14.63 -9.14 -3.28
N VAL A 287 14.44 -10.25 -2.61
CA VAL A 287 13.39 -10.44 -1.62
C VAL A 287 14.03 -10.61 -0.25
N VAL A 288 13.55 -9.86 0.73
CA VAL A 288 14.03 -9.94 2.14
C VAL A 288 12.85 -10.28 3.03
N ILE A 289 13.03 -11.25 3.90
CA ILE A 289 11.99 -11.64 4.86
C ILE A 289 12.39 -11.18 6.25
N ASP A 290 11.50 -10.44 6.91
CA ASP A 290 11.68 -9.95 8.28
C ASP A 290 10.59 -10.52 9.19
N ASN A 291 10.99 -11.34 10.13
CA ASN A 291 10.15 -11.91 11.18
C ASN A 291 10.39 -11.25 12.55
N SER A 292 11.26 -10.24 12.64
CA SER A 292 11.61 -9.59 13.90
C SER A 292 10.79 -8.34 14.18
N THR A 293 10.44 -7.59 13.13
CA THR A 293 9.81 -6.28 13.25
C THR A 293 8.34 -6.37 13.68
N SER A 294 7.54 -7.27 13.11
CA SER A 294 6.13 -7.43 13.49
C SER A 294 5.92 -8.62 14.42
N ALA A 295 5.10 -8.46 15.45
CA ALA A 295 4.70 -9.56 16.32
C ALA A 295 3.72 -10.54 15.65
N ARG A 296 2.93 -10.08 14.66
CA ARG A 296 1.81 -10.84 14.04
C ARG A 296 2.13 -11.36 12.66
N PHE A 297 2.88 -10.61 11.86
CA PHE A 297 3.07 -10.87 10.44
C PHE A 297 4.51 -11.26 10.11
N THR A 298 4.67 -12.09 9.11
CA THR A 298 5.91 -12.19 8.35
C THR A 298 5.92 -11.05 7.36
N ILE A 299 6.98 -10.23 7.35
CA ILE A 299 7.13 -9.12 6.42
C ILE A 299 7.99 -9.60 5.26
N VAL A 300 7.51 -9.36 4.05
CA VAL A 300 8.22 -9.68 2.79
C VAL A 300 8.50 -8.37 2.07
N ASP A 301 9.75 -7.91 2.11
CA ASP A 301 10.22 -6.75 1.37
C ASP A 301 10.71 -7.21 -0.02
N VAL A 302 10.13 -6.68 -1.08
CA VAL A 302 10.48 -6.98 -2.47
C VAL A 302 11.13 -5.76 -3.09
N PHE A 303 12.34 -5.93 -3.63
CA PHE A 303 13.07 -4.94 -4.40
C PHE A 303 13.16 -5.43 -5.84
N ALA A 304 12.54 -4.72 -6.76
CA ALA A 304 12.42 -5.13 -8.16
C ALA A 304 12.38 -3.90 -9.09
N HIS A 305 12.48 -4.12 -10.38
CA HIS A 305 12.23 -3.07 -11.36
C HIS A 305 10.73 -2.89 -11.57
N ASP A 306 10.31 -1.63 -11.69
CA ASP A 306 8.93 -1.33 -12.01
C ASP A 306 8.59 -1.82 -13.42
N CYS A 307 7.64 -2.72 -13.49
CA CYS A 307 7.12 -3.22 -14.76
C CYS A 307 5.63 -3.56 -14.66
N PRO A 308 4.89 -3.41 -15.76
CA PRO A 308 3.45 -3.69 -15.77
C PRO A 308 3.11 -5.09 -15.29
N GLY A 309 2.23 -5.18 -14.30
CA GLY A 309 1.78 -6.43 -13.71
C GLY A 309 2.69 -7.01 -12.61
N LEU A 310 3.70 -6.27 -12.15
CA LEU A 310 4.58 -6.72 -11.07
C LEU A 310 3.80 -7.05 -9.80
N LEU A 311 2.98 -6.12 -9.31
CA LEU A 311 2.19 -6.34 -8.09
C LEU A 311 1.22 -7.52 -8.24
N TYR A 312 0.57 -7.66 -9.40
CA TYR A 312 -0.25 -8.85 -9.70
C TYR A 312 0.57 -10.14 -9.61
N ARG A 313 1.76 -10.17 -10.21
CA ARG A 313 2.65 -11.34 -10.19
C ARG A 313 3.09 -11.71 -8.78
N ILE A 314 3.48 -10.72 -7.97
CA ILE A 314 3.86 -10.93 -6.57
C ILE A 314 2.66 -11.48 -5.78
N ALA A 315 1.50 -10.82 -5.87
CA ALA A 315 0.29 -11.22 -5.16
C ALA A 315 -0.17 -12.65 -5.54
N ALA A 316 -0.16 -12.99 -6.82
CA ALA A 316 -0.50 -14.33 -7.31
C ALA A 316 0.52 -15.38 -6.83
N THR A 317 1.80 -15.02 -6.75
CA THR A 317 2.85 -15.92 -6.24
C THR A 317 2.68 -16.16 -4.74
N LEU A 318 2.44 -15.10 -3.93
CA LEU A 318 2.15 -15.24 -2.50
C LEU A 318 0.96 -16.17 -2.25
N LEU A 319 -0.12 -16.00 -3.03
CA LEU A 319 -1.28 -16.89 -2.98
C LEU A 319 -0.92 -18.34 -3.30
N SER A 320 -0.12 -18.59 -4.35
CA SER A 320 0.31 -19.93 -4.75
C SER A 320 1.16 -20.62 -3.68
N LEU A 321 1.87 -19.82 -2.88
CA LEU A 321 2.65 -20.27 -1.72
C LEU A 321 1.81 -20.44 -0.45
N ASN A 322 0.48 -20.32 -0.56
CA ASN A 322 -0.46 -20.41 0.55
C ASN A 322 -0.20 -19.36 1.65
N LEU A 323 0.09 -18.15 1.21
CA LEU A 323 0.21 -16.98 2.08
C LEU A 323 -1.00 -16.07 1.89
N SER A 324 -1.52 -15.56 3.00
CA SER A 324 -2.55 -14.53 3.03
C SER A 324 -1.90 -13.18 3.23
N VAL A 325 -2.18 -12.22 2.34
CA VAL A 325 -1.73 -10.83 2.49
C VAL A 325 -2.76 -10.09 3.32
N SER A 326 -2.33 -9.40 4.37
CA SER A 326 -3.19 -8.54 5.20
C SER A 326 -2.98 -7.07 4.88
N ARG A 327 -1.80 -6.69 4.40
CA ARG A 327 -1.47 -5.33 4.00
C ARG A 327 -0.34 -5.33 2.98
N ALA A 328 -0.39 -4.40 2.05
CA ALA A 328 0.72 -4.08 1.16
C ALA A 328 1.00 -2.58 1.17
N LYS A 329 2.28 -2.21 1.16
CA LYS A 329 2.77 -0.85 0.91
C LYS A 329 3.62 -0.88 -0.33
N ILE A 330 3.29 -0.06 -1.29
CA ILE A 330 3.90 -0.03 -2.61
C ILE A 330 4.63 1.30 -2.75
N ALA A 331 5.92 1.27 -2.99
CA ALA A 331 6.72 2.48 -3.12
C ALA A 331 7.64 2.37 -4.33
N THR A 332 7.43 3.24 -5.31
CA THR A 332 8.33 3.36 -6.46
C THR A 332 9.33 4.49 -6.22
N HIS A 333 10.62 4.18 -6.27
CA HIS A 333 11.72 5.14 -6.21
C HIS A 333 12.43 5.15 -7.56
N VAL A 334 12.24 6.22 -8.34
CA VAL A 334 12.80 6.40 -9.68
C VAL A 334 12.41 5.24 -10.60
N ASP A 335 13.17 4.16 -10.60
CA ASP A 335 12.97 2.98 -11.45
C ASP A 335 12.94 1.68 -10.63
N GLN A 336 13.01 1.77 -9.30
CA GLN A 336 13.02 0.63 -8.39
C GLN A 336 11.77 0.65 -7.52
N VAL A 337 11.08 -0.48 -7.51
CA VAL A 337 9.94 -0.73 -6.62
C VAL A 337 10.45 -1.32 -5.32
N VAL A 338 9.93 -0.81 -4.22
CA VAL A 338 10.11 -1.40 -2.89
C VAL A 338 8.73 -1.70 -2.34
N ASP A 339 8.27 -2.93 -2.57
CA ASP A 339 6.98 -3.37 -2.10
C ASP A 339 7.14 -4.17 -0.81
N VAL A 340 6.31 -3.86 0.16
CA VAL A 340 6.32 -4.50 1.48
C VAL A 340 4.98 -5.18 1.72
N PHE A 341 5.01 -6.50 1.91
CA PHE A 341 3.82 -7.30 2.17
C PHE A 341 3.84 -7.83 3.60
N TYR A 342 2.74 -7.65 4.30
CA TYR A 342 2.46 -8.23 5.60
C TYR A 342 1.65 -9.48 5.40
N VAL A 343 2.27 -10.65 5.60
CA VAL A 343 1.65 -11.94 5.28
C VAL A 343 1.55 -12.85 6.50
N THR A 344 0.58 -13.75 6.44
CA THR A 344 0.42 -14.88 7.35
C THR A 344 0.33 -16.18 6.56
N ASP A 345 0.51 -17.30 7.24
CA ASP A 345 0.20 -18.61 6.67
C ASP A 345 -1.33 -18.84 6.62
N ARG A 346 -1.74 -20.02 6.14
CA ARG A 346 -3.16 -20.42 6.05
C ARG A 346 -3.89 -20.44 7.41
N ASN A 347 -3.16 -20.56 8.51
CA ASN A 347 -3.72 -20.60 9.86
C ASN A 347 -3.75 -19.22 10.52
N GLY A 348 -3.37 -18.16 9.80
CA GLY A 348 -3.30 -16.80 10.29
C GLY A 348 -2.07 -16.50 11.16
N GLY A 349 -1.09 -17.41 11.21
CA GLY A 349 0.15 -17.27 11.96
C GLY A 349 1.33 -16.80 11.09
N LYS A 350 2.42 -16.40 11.77
CA LYS A 350 3.69 -16.11 11.11
C LYS A 350 4.30 -17.38 10.52
N VAL A 351 4.99 -17.24 9.40
CA VAL A 351 5.83 -18.32 8.86
C VAL A 351 7.13 -18.38 9.63
N THR A 352 7.34 -19.42 10.43
CA THR A 352 8.51 -19.56 11.31
C THR A 352 9.51 -20.65 10.86
N ASP A 353 9.12 -21.48 9.91
CA ASP A 353 9.99 -22.52 9.36
C ASP A 353 11.00 -21.94 8.35
N ASP A 354 12.29 -22.08 8.64
CA ASP A 354 13.36 -21.51 7.83
C ASP A 354 13.39 -22.06 6.41
N GLY A 355 13.07 -23.32 6.22
CA GLY A 355 12.99 -23.96 4.90
C GLY A 355 11.87 -23.34 4.06
N ARG A 356 10.73 -23.09 4.68
CA ARG A 356 9.60 -22.42 4.05
C ARG A 356 9.90 -20.97 3.72
N LEU A 357 10.57 -20.22 4.63
CA LEU A 357 11.02 -18.84 4.37
C LEU A 357 11.97 -18.77 3.17
N SER A 358 12.95 -19.67 3.11
CA SER A 358 13.87 -19.80 1.96
C SER A 358 13.13 -20.11 0.65
N THR A 359 12.13 -20.99 0.70
CA THR A 359 11.29 -21.32 -0.47
C THR A 359 10.50 -20.10 -0.94
N ILE A 360 9.87 -19.35 -0.04
CA ILE A 360 9.12 -18.12 -0.36
C ILE A 360 10.04 -17.12 -1.07
N GLN A 361 11.22 -16.88 -0.50
CA GLN A 361 12.21 -15.96 -1.07
C GLN A 361 12.63 -16.38 -2.48
N THR A 362 13.01 -17.65 -2.66
CA THR A 362 13.49 -18.17 -3.94
C THR A 362 12.42 -18.13 -5.02
N VAL A 363 11.20 -18.58 -4.70
CA VAL A 363 10.09 -18.60 -5.67
C VAL A 363 9.68 -17.20 -6.07
N LEU A 364 9.59 -16.25 -5.12
CA LEU A 364 9.27 -14.86 -5.44
C LEU A 364 10.34 -14.23 -6.35
N CYS A 365 11.63 -14.33 -6.01
CA CYS A 365 12.71 -13.84 -6.86
C CYS A 365 12.58 -14.39 -8.29
N HIS A 366 12.46 -15.70 -8.42
CA HIS A 366 12.39 -16.36 -9.73
C HIS A 366 11.17 -15.87 -10.55
N ARG A 367 9.99 -15.77 -9.94
CA ARG A 367 8.77 -15.33 -10.63
C ARG A 367 8.82 -13.86 -11.07
N ILE A 368 9.49 -13.02 -10.29
CA ILE A 368 9.69 -11.61 -10.63
C ILE A 368 10.71 -11.49 -11.77
N GLU A 369 11.85 -12.17 -11.69
CA GLU A 369 12.87 -12.19 -12.74
C GLU A 369 12.34 -12.73 -14.07
N GLU A 370 11.47 -13.74 -14.04
CA GLU A 370 10.76 -14.22 -15.23
C GLU A 370 9.92 -13.11 -15.88
N LEU A 371 9.14 -12.36 -15.08
CA LEU A 371 8.31 -11.25 -15.57
C LEU A 371 9.17 -10.13 -16.16
N GLU A 372 10.20 -9.69 -15.46
CA GLU A 372 11.14 -8.65 -15.91
C GLU A 372 11.81 -9.05 -17.23
N SER A 373 12.25 -10.31 -17.32
CA SER A 373 12.88 -10.85 -18.54
C SER A 373 11.90 -10.92 -19.72
N GLN A 374 10.63 -11.24 -19.48
CA GLN A 374 9.59 -11.23 -20.51
C GLN A 374 9.29 -9.82 -20.99
N TRP A 375 9.19 -8.88 -20.07
CA TRP A 375 8.92 -7.47 -20.37
C TRP A 375 10.05 -6.85 -21.20
N LEU A 376 11.32 -7.12 -20.85
CA LEU A 376 12.48 -6.65 -21.57
C LEU A 376 12.55 -7.17 -23.02
N ARG A 377 12.29 -8.48 -23.19
CA ARG A 377 12.25 -9.06 -24.54
C ARG A 377 11.18 -8.42 -25.41
N ALA A 378 10.01 -8.15 -24.84
CA ALA A 378 8.91 -7.48 -25.54
C ALA A 378 9.26 -6.04 -25.95
N ALA A 379 9.98 -5.31 -25.08
CA ALA A 379 10.44 -3.94 -25.36
C ALA A 379 11.49 -3.91 -26.50
N HIS A 380 12.45 -4.83 -26.54
CA HIS A 380 13.45 -4.91 -27.62
C HIS A 380 12.83 -5.20 -28.99
N VAL A 381 11.90 -6.17 -29.07
CA VAL A 381 11.19 -6.49 -30.33
C VAL A 381 10.38 -5.30 -30.83
N GLY A 382 9.74 -4.53 -29.93
CA GLY A 382 9.01 -3.32 -30.27
C GLY A 382 9.90 -2.22 -30.85
N THR A 383 11.13 -2.10 -30.36
CA THR A 383 12.12 -1.09 -30.85
C THR A 383 12.66 -1.45 -32.23
N GLU A 384 13.01 -2.71 -32.49
CA GLU A 384 13.48 -3.19 -33.78
C GLU A 384 12.42 -3.00 -34.87
N THR A 385 11.18 -3.39 -34.62
CA THR A 385 10.06 -3.23 -35.57
C THR A 385 9.79 -1.75 -35.91
N ARG A 386 10.02 -0.84 -34.94
CA ARG A 386 9.85 0.60 -35.18
C ARG A 386 10.99 1.19 -36.02
N LEU A 387 12.23 0.80 -35.75
CA LEU A 387 13.40 1.22 -36.55
C LEU A 387 13.27 0.74 -38.00
N GLU A 388 12.79 -0.47 -38.23
CA GLU A 388 12.51 -0.99 -39.56
C GLU A 388 11.41 -0.21 -40.28
N ARG A 389 10.33 0.20 -39.57
CA ARG A 389 9.28 1.05 -40.15
C ARG A 389 9.79 2.44 -40.53
N ILE A 390 10.61 3.06 -39.68
CA ILE A 390 11.20 4.38 -39.93
C ILE A 390 12.17 4.28 -41.12
N ALA A 391 13.02 3.28 -41.17
CA ALA A 391 13.92 3.04 -42.27
C ALA A 391 13.18 2.75 -43.60
N GLY A 392 12.08 2.00 -43.52
CA GLY A 392 11.23 1.69 -44.68
C GLY A 392 10.43 2.89 -45.19
N SER A 393 10.03 3.85 -44.33
CA SER A 393 9.39 5.10 -44.77
C SER A 393 10.38 6.08 -45.39
N ALA A 394 11.58 6.22 -44.81
CA ALA A 394 12.63 7.07 -45.36
C ALA A 394 13.11 6.60 -46.76
N SER A 395 13.08 5.28 -47.02
CA SER A 395 13.42 4.71 -48.32
C SER A 395 12.32 4.89 -49.40
N LYS A 396 11.08 5.19 -48.99
CA LYS A 396 9.96 5.49 -49.91
C LYS A 396 9.85 6.98 -50.27
N GLU A 397 10.36 7.87 -49.44
CA GLU A 397 10.40 9.31 -49.74
C GLU A 397 11.62 9.71 -50.55
N ALA A 398 12.62 8.82 -50.68
CA ALA A 398 13.83 9.03 -51.50
C ALA A 398 13.74 8.47 -52.93
N LYS A 399 12.60 7.98 -53.35
CA LYS A 399 12.27 7.55 -54.71
C LYS A 399 11.15 8.41 -55.28
#